data_5a8bac63125b48a7f3d36013f8e07a40
#
_entry.id   5a8bac63125b48a7f3d36013f8e07a40
#
_cell.length_a   1.000
_cell.length_b   1.000
_cell.length_c   1.000
_cell.angle_alpha   90.00
_cell.angle_beta   90.00
_cell.angle_gamma   90.00
#
_symmetry.space_group_name_H-M   'P 1'
#
loop_
_entity.id
_entity.type
_entity.pdbx_description
1 polymer ?
#
loop_
_entity_poly.entity_id
_entity_poly.type
_entity_poly.pdbx_seq_one_letter_code
_entity_poly.pdbx_strand_id
1 'polypeptide(L)'
;MNKVLAVLLTGFFSLTLSAYSFEELRALGSDRPVALSGTLDGIVISDFRSDNMEYNPNIDHNVVNLGENLRTAYVESFDGRHGVRIRFSSIYENRLEKGDIVRLTLDGCSLVMEKDPLRYTIEGMKSANVRVVRKGAAIPVKRKHINELIPDDVYTYVTLEGVEFHQKTGGYVNIYERSAQTTELNRLLFCENPPYAASQNASDTWARLMKDDRGSRIYMLVNSICTWRRNDKGVPQGVGELSGIVVHTELPRYGTSLGPYSIRPLDRSDIVMPQEYVSSYQYVAQWCWDYNRYAEMDFETLGKQRFVKSKTVKGDRLKAESGEGLLWTDSGASMSLDDEFDARHSFDGWKSARMTGSRSNAALRLDCCSSDWFIFNDKGKVQGYRALYMQTSTAGISGCKMSFDFSFIASREHSKYAEGFPVEWKVAYSTDGQTYVELPQIYILRPQCYTNVQHGKKVNIPVHCETAMGFTEHSVQLPDEVCDQKTLFIRLSPASDVIATFPDKWNESSVQGRASIENNKEIIIRFGTIALNYLK
;
A
#
# COMPACT_ATOMS: atom_id res chain seq x y z
N MET A 1 -3.21 -89.62 4.11
CA MET A 1 -3.80 -88.56 3.30
C MET A 1 -4.06 -87.41 4.23
N ASN A 2 -3.09 -86.48 4.40
CA ASN A 2 -3.21 -85.33 5.25
C ASN A 2 -3.46 -84.08 4.36
N LYS A 3 -4.61 -83.49 4.54
CA LYS A 3 -4.91 -82.18 3.92
C LYS A 3 -4.38 -81.09 4.84
N VAL A 4 -3.38 -80.37 4.36
CA VAL A 4 -2.90 -79.13 4.96
C VAL A 4 -3.81 -77.97 4.50
N LEU A 5 -4.49 -77.32 5.44
CA LEU A 5 -5.31 -76.17 5.23
C LEU A 5 -4.41 -74.91 5.38
N ALA A 6 -4.07 -74.26 4.29
CA ALA A 6 -3.36 -72.98 4.31
C ALA A 6 -4.36 -71.87 4.60
N VAL A 7 -4.26 -71.23 5.76
CA VAL A 7 -4.99 -70.03 6.11
C VAL A 7 -4.18 -68.82 5.58
N LEU A 8 -4.65 -68.17 4.54
CA LEU A 8 -4.16 -66.87 4.10
C LEU A 8 -4.68 -65.79 5.06
N LEU A 9 -3.82 -65.32 5.92
CA LEU A 9 -4.05 -64.07 6.68
C LEU A 9 -3.80 -62.91 5.71
N THR A 10 -4.84 -62.37 5.14
CA THR A 10 -4.82 -61.03 4.53
C THR A 10 -4.81 -59.98 5.62
N GLY A 11 -3.62 -59.53 5.97
CA GLY A 11 -3.46 -58.37 6.88
C GLY A 11 -3.98 -57.14 6.18
N PHE A 12 -5.13 -56.64 6.60
CA PHE A 12 -5.55 -55.28 6.32
C PHE A 12 -4.60 -54.35 7.07
N PHE A 13 -3.59 -53.83 6.38
CA PHE A 13 -2.91 -52.63 6.84
C PHE A 13 -3.91 -51.49 6.74
N SER A 14 -4.56 -51.14 7.83
CA SER A 14 -5.20 -49.86 7.99
C SER A 14 -4.09 -48.80 7.95
N LEU A 15 -3.87 -48.19 6.81
CA LEU A 15 -3.11 -46.97 6.71
C LEU A 15 -3.87 -45.93 7.55
N THR A 16 -3.50 -45.79 8.82
CA THR A 16 -3.90 -44.62 9.61
C THR A 16 -3.23 -43.43 8.93
N LEU A 17 -4.00 -42.67 8.16
CA LEU A 17 -3.56 -41.38 7.67
C LEU A 17 -3.11 -40.57 8.87
N SER A 18 -1.84 -40.22 8.93
CA SER A 18 -1.27 -39.37 9.97
C SER A 18 -1.97 -38.01 9.89
N ALA A 19 -2.57 -37.58 10.98
CA ALA A 19 -3.09 -36.23 11.12
C ALA A 19 -1.98 -35.34 11.64
N TYR A 20 -1.59 -34.33 10.90
CA TYR A 20 -0.58 -33.36 11.32
C TYR A 20 -1.19 -32.28 12.22
N SER A 21 -0.44 -31.87 13.24
CA SER A 21 -0.57 -30.54 13.80
C SER A 21 0.07 -29.51 12.86
N PHE A 22 -0.21 -28.22 13.04
CA PHE A 22 0.44 -27.17 12.27
C PHE A 22 1.96 -27.13 12.52
N GLU A 23 2.39 -27.39 13.74
CA GLU A 23 3.81 -27.48 14.10
C GLU A 23 4.52 -28.62 13.37
N GLU A 24 3.92 -29.81 13.36
CA GLU A 24 4.48 -30.98 12.67
C GLU A 24 4.55 -30.73 11.16
N LEU A 25 3.50 -30.16 10.56
CA LEU A 25 3.50 -29.78 9.15
C LEU A 25 4.62 -28.79 8.84
N ARG A 26 4.76 -27.73 9.64
CA ARG A 26 5.80 -26.70 9.46
C ARG A 26 7.20 -27.26 9.64
N ALA A 27 7.39 -28.23 10.53
CA ALA A 27 8.67 -28.90 10.73
C ALA A 27 9.14 -29.72 9.50
N LEU A 28 8.25 -30.07 8.58
CA LEU A 28 8.60 -30.70 7.31
C LEU A 28 9.21 -29.71 6.31
N GLY A 29 9.05 -28.40 6.54
CA GLY A 29 9.50 -27.36 5.62
C GLY A 29 10.98 -27.44 5.29
N SER A 30 11.33 -27.27 4.04
CA SER A 30 12.71 -27.26 3.55
C SER A 30 12.87 -26.24 2.42
N ASP A 31 14.12 -25.99 1.99
CA ASP A 31 14.42 -25.08 0.86
C ASP A 31 13.91 -25.59 -0.50
N ARG A 32 13.35 -26.80 -0.54
CA ARG A 32 12.70 -27.39 -1.72
C ARG A 32 11.29 -27.82 -1.36
N PRO A 33 10.35 -27.79 -2.32
CA PRO A 33 9.01 -28.31 -2.08
C PRO A 33 9.04 -29.73 -1.56
N VAL A 34 8.26 -30.01 -0.51
CA VAL A 34 8.15 -31.34 0.12
C VAL A 34 6.80 -31.94 -0.22
N ALA A 35 6.81 -33.13 -0.82
CA ALA A 35 5.57 -33.85 -1.08
C ALA A 35 4.88 -34.23 0.24
N LEU A 36 3.59 -33.98 0.30
CA LEU A 36 2.77 -34.22 1.49
C LEU A 36 1.91 -35.46 1.34
N SER A 37 1.58 -36.05 2.49
CA SER A 37 0.56 -37.08 2.64
C SER A 37 -0.10 -36.92 4.01
N GLY A 38 -1.28 -37.53 4.22
CA GLY A 38 -1.98 -37.44 5.49
C GLY A 38 -3.04 -36.33 5.50
N THR A 39 -3.36 -35.82 6.68
CA THR A 39 -4.43 -34.83 6.86
C THR A 39 -4.01 -33.67 7.74
N LEU A 40 -4.65 -32.51 7.55
CA LEU A 40 -4.53 -31.33 8.42
C LEU A 40 -5.94 -30.82 8.73
N ASP A 41 -6.24 -30.60 10.00
CA ASP A 41 -7.50 -29.99 10.43
C ASP A 41 -7.25 -28.54 10.83
N GLY A 42 -8.15 -27.63 10.44
CA GLY A 42 -8.02 -26.21 10.79
C GLY A 42 -9.28 -25.42 10.53
N ILE A 43 -9.20 -24.10 10.79
CA ILE A 43 -10.27 -23.14 10.53
C ILE A 43 -9.88 -22.23 9.38
N VAL A 44 -10.79 -22.04 8.45
CA VAL A 44 -10.61 -21.14 7.31
C VAL A 44 -10.80 -19.69 7.78
N ILE A 45 -9.78 -18.87 7.56
CA ILE A 45 -9.77 -17.45 7.94
C ILE A 45 -9.96 -16.52 6.74
N SER A 46 -10.18 -17.07 5.56
CA SER A 46 -10.38 -16.37 4.29
C SER A 46 -11.76 -16.68 3.71
N ASP A 47 -12.18 -15.91 2.71
CA ASP A 47 -13.42 -16.16 1.99
C ASP A 47 -13.14 -16.14 0.48
N PHE A 48 -13.53 -17.19 -0.23
CA PHE A 48 -13.30 -17.30 -1.68
C PHE A 48 -14.01 -16.21 -2.49
N ARG A 49 -15.00 -15.53 -1.88
CA ARG A 49 -15.72 -14.41 -2.47
C ARG A 49 -15.02 -13.07 -2.23
N SER A 50 -13.99 -13.05 -1.36
CA SER A 50 -13.23 -11.82 -1.13
C SER A 50 -12.36 -11.50 -2.33
N ASP A 51 -12.44 -10.26 -2.80
CA ASP A 51 -11.55 -9.74 -3.84
C ASP A 51 -10.16 -9.36 -3.29
N ASN A 52 -9.94 -9.55 -1.98
CA ASN A 52 -8.71 -9.14 -1.29
C ASN A 52 -7.90 -10.32 -0.75
N MET A 53 -7.80 -11.40 -1.49
CA MET A 53 -7.10 -12.61 -1.05
C MET A 53 -5.62 -12.63 -1.42
N GLU A 54 -5.30 -12.36 -2.66
CA GLU A 54 -3.92 -12.40 -3.16
C GLU A 54 -3.70 -11.25 -4.15
N TYR A 55 -2.50 -10.71 -4.07
CA TYR A 55 -2.07 -9.63 -4.92
C TYR A 55 -0.55 -9.58 -4.92
N ASN A 56 0.06 -9.47 -6.07
CA ASN A 56 1.50 -9.31 -6.15
C ASN A 56 1.87 -7.88 -6.54
N PRO A 57 2.23 -7.02 -5.58
CA PRO A 57 2.64 -5.65 -5.86
C PRO A 57 4.00 -5.55 -6.55
N ASN A 58 4.74 -6.66 -6.67
CA ASN A 58 6.03 -6.71 -7.36
C ASN A 58 5.89 -6.95 -8.85
N ILE A 59 4.68 -7.32 -9.31
CA ILE A 59 4.39 -7.41 -10.75
C ILE A 59 4.22 -6.00 -11.32
N ASP A 60 4.67 -5.85 -12.55
CA ASP A 60 4.44 -4.65 -13.34
C ASP A 60 3.01 -4.15 -13.20
N HIS A 61 2.84 -2.87 -12.84
CA HIS A 61 1.58 -2.14 -12.77
C HIS A 61 0.59 -2.52 -11.69
N ASN A 62 0.96 -3.27 -10.68
CA ASN A 62 0.00 -3.62 -9.63
C ASN A 62 -1.28 -4.26 -10.16
N VAL A 63 -1.18 -4.97 -11.23
CA VAL A 63 -2.30 -5.74 -11.74
C VAL A 63 -2.62 -6.81 -10.72
N VAL A 64 -3.84 -6.81 -10.23
CA VAL A 64 -4.32 -7.90 -9.37
C VAL A 64 -4.29 -9.18 -10.18
N ASN A 65 -3.56 -10.17 -9.69
CA ASN A 65 -3.61 -11.49 -10.27
C ASN A 65 -4.89 -12.19 -9.82
N LEU A 66 -5.96 -12.02 -10.59
CA LEU A 66 -7.25 -12.64 -10.28
C LEU A 66 -7.18 -14.15 -10.19
N GLY A 67 -6.36 -14.79 -11.01
CA GLY A 67 -6.16 -16.22 -10.93
C GLY A 67 -5.60 -16.63 -9.57
N GLU A 68 -4.62 -15.94 -9.06
CA GLU A 68 -4.07 -16.19 -7.72
C GLU A 68 -5.08 -15.82 -6.62
N ASN A 69 -5.78 -14.70 -6.75
CA ASN A 69 -6.82 -14.31 -5.78
C ASN A 69 -7.89 -15.42 -5.63
N LEU A 70 -8.37 -15.97 -6.74
CA LEU A 70 -9.40 -17.01 -6.72
C LEU A 70 -8.87 -18.37 -6.24
N ARG A 71 -7.58 -18.67 -6.40
CA ARG A 71 -6.97 -19.93 -5.98
C ARG A 71 -6.45 -19.93 -4.56
N THR A 72 -6.40 -18.77 -3.91
CA THR A 72 -5.80 -18.63 -2.58
C THR A 72 -6.84 -18.76 -1.48
N ALA A 73 -6.51 -19.52 -0.45
CA ALA A 73 -7.19 -19.57 0.83
C ALA A 73 -6.17 -19.56 1.96
N TYR A 74 -6.62 -19.24 3.16
CA TYR A 74 -5.80 -19.28 4.37
C TYR A 74 -6.53 -20.10 5.43
N VAL A 75 -5.77 -20.97 6.07
CA VAL A 75 -6.26 -21.85 7.15
C VAL A 75 -5.33 -21.72 8.32
N GLU A 76 -5.89 -21.55 9.52
CA GLU A 76 -5.12 -21.48 10.76
C GLU A 76 -5.48 -22.60 11.72
N SER A 77 -4.62 -22.83 12.71
CA SER A 77 -4.84 -23.76 13.82
C SER A 77 -6.00 -23.27 14.69
N PHE A 78 -6.67 -24.19 15.38
CA PHE A 78 -7.82 -23.87 16.22
C PHE A 78 -7.50 -22.93 17.39
N ASP A 79 -6.24 -22.81 17.76
CA ASP A 79 -5.75 -21.86 18.77
C ASP A 79 -5.25 -20.55 18.17
N GLY A 80 -5.30 -20.40 16.85
CA GLY A 80 -4.89 -19.20 16.09
C GLY A 80 -3.37 -18.96 16.06
N ARG A 81 -2.54 -19.90 16.57
CA ARG A 81 -1.09 -19.68 16.66
C ARG A 81 -0.34 -19.80 15.35
N HIS A 82 -0.81 -20.65 14.45
CA HIS A 82 -0.12 -20.96 13.21
C HIS A 82 -1.07 -20.95 12.02
N GLY A 83 -0.64 -20.39 10.93
CA GLY A 83 -1.39 -20.37 9.69
C GLY A 83 -0.61 -20.93 8.51
N VAL A 84 -1.34 -21.34 7.48
CA VAL A 84 -0.80 -21.75 6.19
C VAL A 84 -1.63 -21.16 5.06
N ARG A 85 -0.97 -20.80 3.98
CA ARG A 85 -1.62 -20.46 2.72
C ARG A 85 -1.93 -21.73 1.96
N ILE A 86 -3.12 -21.84 1.41
CA ILE A 86 -3.54 -22.90 0.52
C ILE A 86 -3.61 -22.34 -0.89
N ARG A 87 -2.95 -22.99 -1.85
CA ARG A 87 -3.02 -22.65 -3.25
C ARG A 87 -3.68 -23.79 -4.03
N PHE A 88 -4.88 -23.53 -4.50
CA PHE A 88 -5.62 -24.49 -5.30
C PHE A 88 -5.03 -24.66 -6.71
N SER A 89 -5.16 -25.84 -7.28
CA SER A 89 -4.66 -26.16 -8.61
C SER A 89 -5.36 -25.39 -9.73
N SER A 90 -6.61 -24.95 -9.49
CA SER A 90 -7.44 -24.22 -10.44
C SER A 90 -8.25 -23.13 -9.74
N ILE A 91 -8.61 -22.10 -10.49
CA ILE A 91 -9.48 -20.99 -10.04
C ILE A 91 -10.90 -21.44 -9.66
N TYR A 92 -11.31 -22.62 -10.08
CA TYR A 92 -12.65 -23.19 -9.84
C TYR A 92 -12.69 -24.09 -8.60
N GLU A 93 -11.55 -24.40 -8.00
CA GLU A 93 -11.43 -25.39 -6.93
C GLU A 93 -11.68 -24.81 -5.53
N ASN A 94 -11.37 -23.51 -5.32
CA ASN A 94 -11.57 -22.86 -4.03
C ASN A 94 -13.05 -22.52 -3.83
N ARG A 95 -13.63 -23.01 -2.72
CA ARG A 95 -15.00 -22.74 -2.28
C ARG A 95 -15.07 -22.52 -0.76
N LEU A 96 -13.93 -22.25 -0.14
CA LEU A 96 -13.82 -22.10 1.29
C LEU A 96 -14.34 -20.75 1.75
N GLU A 97 -15.16 -20.78 2.78
CA GLU A 97 -15.75 -19.59 3.40
C GLU A 97 -15.14 -19.34 4.78
N LYS A 98 -15.07 -18.08 5.17
CA LYS A 98 -14.57 -17.67 6.50
C LYS A 98 -15.37 -18.38 7.60
N GLY A 99 -14.66 -19.06 8.50
CA GLY A 99 -15.25 -19.83 9.59
C GLY A 99 -15.58 -21.29 9.23
N ASP A 100 -15.23 -21.78 8.05
CA ASP A 100 -15.31 -23.20 7.76
C ASP A 100 -14.26 -23.96 8.60
N ILE A 101 -14.70 -24.96 9.34
CA ILE A 101 -13.80 -25.97 9.91
C ILE A 101 -13.59 -27.04 8.84
N VAL A 102 -12.33 -27.25 8.49
CA VAL A 102 -11.96 -28.13 7.38
C VAL A 102 -11.03 -29.25 7.83
N ARG A 103 -11.18 -30.39 7.19
CA ARG A 103 -10.16 -31.44 7.10
C ARG A 103 -9.61 -31.45 5.68
N LEU A 104 -8.31 -31.22 5.57
CA LEU A 104 -7.57 -31.22 4.32
C LEU A 104 -6.84 -32.56 4.17
N THR A 105 -7.07 -33.25 3.07
CA THR A 105 -6.26 -34.42 2.67
C THR A 105 -5.08 -33.90 1.85
N LEU A 106 -3.88 -34.18 2.30
CA LEU A 106 -2.65 -33.58 1.75
C LEU A 106 -2.02 -34.43 0.64
N ASP A 107 -2.58 -35.60 0.33
CA ASP A 107 -2.07 -36.47 -0.72
C ASP A 107 -2.10 -35.76 -2.08
N GLY A 108 -0.95 -35.76 -2.77
CA GLY A 108 -0.76 -35.08 -4.03
C GLY A 108 -0.51 -33.57 -3.92
N CYS A 109 -0.43 -33.02 -2.70
CA CYS A 109 -0.01 -31.65 -2.44
C CYS A 109 1.48 -31.58 -2.10
N SER A 110 2.02 -30.37 -2.15
CA SER A 110 3.39 -30.09 -1.69
C SER A 110 3.42 -28.91 -0.73
N LEU A 111 4.32 -28.97 0.26
CA LEU A 111 4.63 -27.88 1.15
C LEU A 111 5.79 -27.04 0.59
N VAL A 112 5.54 -25.75 0.41
CA VAL A 112 6.55 -24.76 0.04
C VAL A 112 6.82 -23.89 1.26
N MET A 113 8.08 -23.80 1.65
CA MET A 113 8.55 -22.93 2.72
C MET A 113 9.29 -21.75 2.12
N GLU A 114 8.96 -20.55 2.55
CA GLU A 114 9.66 -19.32 2.21
C GLU A 114 10.21 -18.70 3.50
N LYS A 115 11.34 -18.01 3.41
CA LYS A 115 12.03 -17.38 4.54
C LYS A 115 11.87 -15.85 4.49
N ASP A 116 12.21 -15.21 5.57
CA ASP A 116 12.31 -13.76 5.73
C ASP A 116 11.03 -12.97 5.42
N PRO A 117 9.93 -13.21 6.14
CA PRO A 117 9.71 -14.07 7.30
C PRO A 117 9.35 -15.51 6.91
N LEU A 118 9.51 -16.42 7.85
CA LEU A 118 9.16 -17.82 7.64
C LEU A 118 7.66 -17.99 7.41
N ARG A 119 7.28 -18.58 6.27
CA ARG A 119 5.89 -18.79 5.87
C ARG A 119 5.73 -20.06 5.03
N TYR A 120 4.54 -20.63 5.05
CA TYR A 120 4.27 -21.94 4.49
C TYR A 120 3.06 -21.93 3.57
N THR A 121 3.21 -22.52 2.39
CA THR A 121 2.14 -22.69 1.41
C THR A 121 1.96 -24.15 1.06
N ILE A 122 0.72 -24.64 1.13
CA ILE A 122 0.34 -25.95 0.58
C ILE A 122 -0.12 -25.72 -0.85
N GLU A 123 0.63 -26.25 -1.81
CA GLU A 123 0.33 -26.14 -3.23
C GLU A 123 -0.31 -27.40 -3.79
N GLY A 124 -1.08 -27.23 -4.89
CA GLY A 124 -1.70 -28.34 -5.59
C GLY A 124 -3.02 -28.83 -5.00
N MET A 125 -3.60 -28.08 -4.05
CA MET A 125 -4.89 -28.42 -3.46
C MET A 125 -6.00 -28.52 -4.51
N LYS A 126 -6.89 -29.47 -4.34
CA LYS A 126 -8.10 -29.63 -5.15
C LYS A 126 -9.34 -29.65 -4.25
N SER A 127 -10.49 -29.35 -4.80
CA SER A 127 -11.76 -29.43 -4.05
C SER A 127 -12.00 -30.83 -3.46
N ALA A 128 -11.58 -31.88 -4.16
CA ALA A 128 -11.66 -33.26 -3.68
C ALA A 128 -10.80 -33.54 -2.43
N ASN A 129 -9.78 -32.73 -2.17
CA ASN A 129 -8.93 -32.83 -0.99
C ASN A 129 -9.55 -32.16 0.24
N VAL A 130 -10.66 -31.43 0.08
CA VAL A 130 -11.24 -30.59 1.13
C VAL A 130 -12.55 -31.19 1.61
N ARG A 131 -12.63 -31.41 2.92
CA ARG A 131 -13.88 -31.76 3.60
C ARG A 131 -14.23 -30.66 4.59
N VAL A 132 -15.31 -29.92 4.31
CA VAL A 132 -15.89 -29.01 5.30
C VAL A 132 -16.62 -29.83 6.35
N VAL A 133 -16.15 -29.74 7.60
CA VAL A 133 -16.68 -30.48 8.76
C VAL A 133 -17.81 -29.69 9.40
N ARG A 134 -17.63 -28.36 9.50
CA ARG A 134 -18.63 -27.43 10.09
C ARG A 134 -18.46 -26.06 9.45
N LYS A 135 -19.55 -25.34 9.28
CA LYS A 135 -19.56 -23.95 8.79
C LYS A 135 -19.78 -22.94 9.91
N GLY A 136 -19.32 -21.71 9.69
CA GLY A 136 -19.62 -20.56 10.53
C GLY A 136 -19.03 -20.63 11.95
N ALA A 137 -17.90 -21.28 12.13
CA ALA A 137 -17.18 -21.25 13.39
C ALA A 137 -16.59 -19.87 13.66
N ALA A 138 -16.57 -19.46 14.92
CA ALA A 138 -15.86 -18.25 15.32
C ALA A 138 -14.35 -18.46 15.13
N ILE A 139 -13.70 -17.48 14.50
CA ILE A 139 -12.25 -17.45 14.37
C ILE A 139 -11.66 -17.01 15.72
N PRO A 140 -10.56 -17.62 16.18
CA PRO A 140 -9.85 -17.18 17.38
C PRO A 140 -9.48 -15.68 17.27
N VAL A 141 -9.84 -14.91 18.28
CA VAL A 141 -9.49 -13.49 18.32
C VAL A 141 -8.07 -13.34 18.83
N LYS A 142 -7.18 -12.85 17.98
CA LYS A 142 -5.79 -12.54 18.31
C LYS A 142 -5.58 -11.04 18.24
N ARG A 143 -5.54 -10.36 19.39
CA ARG A 143 -5.37 -8.91 19.50
C ARG A 143 -3.91 -8.58 19.75
N LYS A 144 -3.37 -7.67 18.98
CA LYS A 144 -1.95 -7.27 19.01
C LYS A 144 -1.78 -5.80 18.63
N HIS A 145 -0.69 -5.21 19.07
CA HIS A 145 -0.14 -4.01 18.44
C HIS A 145 0.81 -4.40 17.30
N ILE A 146 1.11 -3.46 16.41
CA ILE A 146 1.93 -3.73 15.22
C ILE A 146 3.31 -4.30 15.59
N ASN A 147 3.93 -3.79 16.65
CA ASN A 147 5.24 -4.24 17.13
C ASN A 147 5.24 -5.61 17.85
N GLU A 148 4.09 -6.18 18.07
CA GLU A 148 3.93 -7.51 18.68
C GLU A 148 3.80 -8.62 17.64
N LEU A 149 3.77 -8.26 16.35
CA LEU A 149 3.73 -9.25 15.27
C LEU A 149 5.05 -10.04 15.22
N ILE A 150 4.91 -11.34 15.07
CA ILE A 150 6.02 -12.29 14.98
C ILE A 150 5.88 -13.18 13.74
N PRO A 151 6.91 -13.93 13.32
CA PRO A 151 6.83 -14.80 12.14
C PRO A 151 5.68 -15.80 12.17
N ASP A 152 5.28 -16.27 13.37
CA ASP A 152 4.17 -17.21 13.51
C ASP A 152 2.79 -16.59 13.23
N ASP A 153 2.69 -15.27 13.23
CA ASP A 153 1.45 -14.57 12.88
C ASP A 153 1.19 -14.55 11.37
N VAL A 154 2.21 -14.83 10.55
CA VAL A 154 2.03 -14.85 9.08
C VAL A 154 1.05 -15.95 8.69
N TYR A 155 0.05 -15.53 7.87
CA TYR A 155 -1.09 -16.35 7.44
C TYR A 155 -2.06 -16.71 8.57
N THR A 156 -2.08 -15.94 9.66
CA THR A 156 -3.14 -16.00 10.67
C THR A 156 -4.00 -14.73 10.65
N TYR A 157 -5.19 -14.80 11.26
CA TYR A 157 -6.09 -13.66 11.37
C TYR A 157 -5.82 -12.90 12.67
N VAL A 158 -5.48 -11.62 12.54
CA VAL A 158 -5.10 -10.77 13.68
C VAL A 158 -5.96 -9.52 13.68
N THR A 159 -6.30 -9.02 14.86
CA THR A 159 -6.85 -7.69 15.09
C THR A 159 -5.75 -6.80 15.64
N LEU A 160 -5.35 -5.80 14.89
CA LEU A 160 -4.43 -4.76 15.34
C LEU A 160 -5.19 -3.68 16.08
N GLU A 161 -4.70 -3.32 17.28
CA GLU A 161 -5.32 -2.36 18.18
C GLU A 161 -4.64 -1.00 18.12
N GLY A 162 -5.40 0.05 18.42
CA GLY A 162 -4.87 1.42 18.49
C GLY A 162 -4.39 1.97 17.15
N VAL A 163 -4.89 1.46 16.02
CA VAL A 163 -4.42 1.84 14.70
C VAL A 163 -5.26 2.94 14.06
N GLU A 164 -4.61 3.73 13.25
CA GLU A 164 -5.22 4.78 12.45
C GLU A 164 -4.57 4.89 11.08
N PHE A 165 -5.28 5.45 10.11
CA PHE A 165 -4.71 5.78 8.82
C PHE A 165 -3.65 6.88 8.97
N HIS A 166 -2.49 6.66 8.35
CA HIS A 166 -1.43 7.66 8.30
C HIS A 166 -1.91 8.95 7.60
N GLN A 167 -2.51 8.79 6.42
CA GLN A 167 -3.22 9.88 5.76
C GLN A 167 -4.73 9.68 5.90
N LYS A 168 -5.39 10.68 6.46
CA LYS A 168 -6.84 10.68 6.71
C LYS A 168 -7.67 10.99 5.47
N THR A 169 -7.07 10.89 4.29
CA THR A 169 -7.66 11.28 3.01
C THR A 169 -7.73 10.11 2.03
N GLY A 170 -8.59 10.19 1.03
CA GLY A 170 -8.72 9.20 -0.02
C GLY A 170 -9.55 7.97 0.34
N GLY A 171 -9.37 6.90 -0.41
CA GLY A 171 -10.04 5.61 -0.22
C GLY A 171 -9.22 4.64 0.64
N TYR A 172 -9.73 3.42 0.78
CA TYR A 172 -9.02 2.34 1.52
C TYR A 172 -7.79 1.80 0.78
N VAL A 173 -7.62 2.20 -0.46
CA VAL A 173 -6.44 1.94 -1.27
C VAL A 173 -6.06 3.22 -1.98
N ASN A 174 -4.78 3.50 -2.08
CA ASN A 174 -4.28 4.53 -2.97
C ASN A 174 -4.28 3.98 -4.39
N ILE A 175 -5.14 4.50 -5.22
CA ILE A 175 -5.34 4.02 -6.58
C ILE A 175 -5.44 5.23 -7.52
N TYR A 176 -4.69 5.16 -8.61
CA TYR A 176 -4.89 6.07 -9.71
C TYR A 176 -6.15 5.65 -10.46
N GLU A 177 -7.20 6.42 -10.35
CA GLU A 177 -8.43 6.21 -11.10
C GLU A 177 -8.64 7.33 -12.10
N ARG A 178 -9.04 6.92 -13.27
CA ARG A 178 -9.42 7.84 -14.33
C ARG A 178 -10.75 8.52 -14.05
N SER A 179 -11.08 9.43 -14.97
CA SER A 179 -12.37 10.13 -15.01
C SER A 179 -13.58 9.22 -14.79
N ALA A 180 -14.71 9.82 -14.56
CA ALA A 180 -15.97 9.17 -14.28
C ALA A 180 -16.39 8.03 -15.22
N GLN A 181 -16.11 8.17 -16.50
CA GLN A 181 -16.32 7.07 -17.45
C GLN A 181 -15.51 5.84 -17.09
N THR A 182 -14.32 6.06 -16.54
CA THR A 182 -13.46 4.98 -16.11
C THR A 182 -13.92 4.37 -14.80
N THR A 183 -14.62 5.10 -13.94
CA THR A 183 -15.12 4.54 -12.67
C THR A 183 -16.31 3.62 -12.91
N GLU A 184 -17.22 3.99 -13.77
CA GLU A 184 -18.29 3.08 -14.19
C GLU A 184 -17.72 1.90 -14.98
N LEU A 185 -16.79 2.15 -15.87
CA LEU A 185 -16.06 1.11 -16.58
C LEU A 185 -15.24 0.23 -15.64
N ASN A 186 -14.59 0.81 -14.63
CA ASN A 186 -13.88 0.04 -13.61
C ASN A 186 -14.84 -0.81 -12.78
N ARG A 187 -15.98 -0.26 -12.39
CA ARG A 187 -17.00 -1.02 -11.67
C ARG A 187 -17.50 -2.21 -12.50
N LEU A 188 -17.82 -1.98 -13.76
CA LEU A 188 -18.28 -3.01 -14.68
C LEU A 188 -17.18 -4.04 -14.98
N LEU A 189 -15.98 -3.57 -15.29
CA LEU A 189 -14.88 -4.43 -15.69
C LEU A 189 -14.29 -5.20 -14.52
N PHE A 190 -14.16 -4.59 -13.34
CA PHE A 190 -13.52 -5.21 -12.19
C PHE A 190 -14.47 -6.02 -11.31
N CYS A 191 -15.77 -5.71 -11.31
CA CYS A 191 -16.73 -6.38 -10.45
C CYS A 191 -17.56 -7.43 -11.18
N GLU A 192 -17.91 -7.17 -12.43
CA GLU A 192 -18.82 -8.02 -13.20
C GLU A 192 -18.11 -8.98 -14.17
N ASN A 193 -16.89 -8.63 -14.59
CA ASN A 193 -16.09 -9.46 -15.52
C ASN A 193 -14.64 -9.59 -15.05
N PRO A 194 -14.39 -10.27 -13.93
CA PRO A 194 -13.09 -10.31 -13.31
C PRO A 194 -11.91 -10.71 -14.22
N PRO A 195 -11.98 -11.80 -15.02
CA PRO A 195 -10.83 -12.23 -15.83
C PRO A 195 -10.42 -11.20 -16.89
N TYR A 196 -11.39 -10.47 -17.40
CA TYR A 196 -11.17 -9.48 -18.45
C TYR A 196 -10.61 -8.17 -17.89
N ALA A 197 -11.07 -7.77 -16.74
CA ALA A 197 -10.65 -6.56 -16.06
C ALA A 197 -9.18 -6.60 -15.65
N ALA A 198 -8.72 -7.72 -15.15
CA ALA A 198 -7.34 -7.87 -14.69
C ALA A 198 -6.30 -7.67 -15.78
N SER A 199 -6.64 -8.00 -17.02
CA SER A 199 -5.73 -7.89 -18.16
C SER A 199 -5.74 -6.51 -18.82
N GLN A 200 -6.75 -5.68 -18.57
CA GLN A 200 -7.00 -4.49 -19.39
C GLN A 200 -6.89 -3.16 -18.67
N ASN A 201 -7.05 -3.13 -17.36
CA ASN A 201 -7.04 -1.90 -16.59
C ASN A 201 -6.08 -2.01 -15.40
N ALA A 202 -4.81 -1.97 -15.70
CA ALA A 202 -3.81 -1.74 -14.69
C ALA A 202 -3.99 -0.31 -14.16
N SER A 203 -4.69 -0.18 -13.06
CA SER A 203 -4.60 1.02 -12.25
C SER A 203 -3.48 0.83 -11.26
N ASP A 204 -2.57 1.77 -11.19
CA ASP A 204 -1.54 1.75 -10.17
C ASP A 204 -2.20 1.77 -8.79
N THR A 205 -1.83 0.81 -7.99
CA THR A 205 -2.37 0.63 -6.63
C THR A 205 -1.23 0.73 -5.63
N TRP A 206 -1.43 1.50 -4.58
CA TRP A 206 -0.48 1.64 -3.49
C TRP A 206 -1.11 1.20 -2.19
N ALA A 207 -0.31 0.52 -1.37
CA ALA A 207 -0.71 0.19 -0.02
C ALA A 207 -0.98 1.45 0.81
N ARG A 208 -1.91 1.38 1.75
CA ARG A 208 -2.14 2.44 2.73
C ARG A 208 -1.23 2.21 3.92
N LEU A 209 -0.59 3.27 4.35
CA LEU A 209 0.21 3.25 5.56
C LEU A 209 -0.70 3.41 6.78
N MET A 210 -0.58 2.48 7.71
CA MET A 210 -1.24 2.51 9.01
C MET A 210 -0.21 2.76 10.10
N LYS A 211 -0.59 3.41 11.18
CA LYS A 211 0.23 3.63 12.35
C LYS A 211 -0.56 3.33 13.62
N ASP A 212 0.11 2.87 14.66
CA ASP A 212 -0.52 2.59 15.95
C ASP A 212 -0.15 3.62 17.02
N ASP A 213 -0.83 3.55 18.15
CA ASP A 213 -0.62 4.38 19.33
C ASP A 213 0.70 4.09 20.08
N ARG A 214 1.50 3.14 19.59
CA ARG A 214 2.86 2.86 20.07
C ARG A 214 3.96 3.36 19.14
N GLY A 215 3.59 3.99 18.03
CA GLY A 215 4.51 4.55 17.04
C GLY A 215 4.99 3.55 16.00
N SER A 216 4.39 2.35 15.95
CA SER A 216 4.71 1.36 14.94
C SER A 216 3.89 1.55 13.68
N ARG A 217 4.33 0.99 12.57
CA ARG A 217 3.74 1.19 11.25
C ARG A 217 3.63 -0.12 10.49
N ILE A 218 2.59 -0.24 9.66
CA ILE A 218 2.35 -1.40 8.81
C ILE A 218 1.65 -0.96 7.53
N TYR A 219 1.87 -1.67 6.45
CA TYR A 219 1.05 -1.48 5.25
C TYR A 219 -0.23 -2.31 5.30
N MET A 220 -1.35 -1.66 5.03
CA MET A 220 -2.62 -2.30 4.74
C MET A 220 -2.74 -2.47 3.22
N LEU A 221 -2.99 -3.70 2.80
CA LEU A 221 -3.12 -4.08 1.39
C LEU A 221 -4.58 -4.26 1.03
N VAL A 222 -5.03 -3.48 0.07
CA VAL A 222 -6.38 -3.59 -0.50
C VAL A 222 -6.27 -3.63 -2.01
N ASN A 223 -6.85 -4.64 -2.63
CA ASN A 223 -6.84 -4.77 -4.07
C ASN A 223 -7.72 -3.72 -4.73
N SER A 224 -7.31 -3.27 -5.92
CA SER A 224 -8.06 -2.29 -6.71
C SER A 224 -9.41 -2.80 -7.21
N ILE A 225 -9.63 -4.10 -7.21
CA ILE A 225 -10.89 -4.73 -7.59
C ILE A 225 -11.91 -4.79 -6.45
N CYS A 226 -11.52 -4.55 -5.20
CA CYS A 226 -12.44 -4.57 -4.06
C CYS A 226 -13.55 -3.52 -4.24
N THR A 227 -14.79 -3.95 -4.20
CA THR A 227 -15.96 -3.06 -4.33
C THR A 227 -16.04 -2.02 -3.23
N TRP A 228 -15.53 -2.38 -2.05
CA TRP A 228 -15.50 -1.53 -0.86
C TRP A 228 -14.25 -0.64 -0.76
N ARG A 229 -13.37 -0.63 -1.77
CA ARG A 229 -12.13 0.18 -1.79
C ARG A 229 -12.35 1.68 -1.57
N ARG A 230 -13.58 2.12 -1.72
CA ARG A 230 -14.03 3.49 -1.48
C ARG A 230 -15.34 3.53 -0.73
N ASN A 231 -15.62 4.64 -0.09
CA ASN A 231 -16.94 4.98 0.42
C ASN A 231 -17.18 6.50 0.31
N ASP A 232 -18.40 6.93 0.57
CA ASP A 232 -18.83 8.32 0.44
C ASP A 232 -18.15 9.27 1.42
N LYS A 233 -17.68 8.75 2.54
CA LYS A 233 -17.09 9.52 3.64
C LYS A 233 -15.57 9.54 3.66
N GLY A 234 -14.93 8.84 2.72
CA GLY A 234 -13.49 8.59 2.77
C GLY A 234 -13.10 7.56 3.83
N VAL A 235 -11.81 7.49 4.14
CA VAL A 235 -11.32 6.62 5.21
C VAL A 235 -11.75 7.16 6.58
N PRO A 236 -11.89 6.29 7.58
CA PRO A 236 -12.13 6.72 8.96
C PRO A 236 -11.05 7.69 9.46
N GLN A 237 -11.46 8.60 10.32
CA GLN A 237 -10.61 9.68 10.83
C GLN A 237 -10.04 9.38 12.22
N GLY A 238 -10.58 8.38 12.91
CA GLY A 238 -10.23 8.06 14.30
C GLY A 238 -9.33 6.85 14.44
N VAL A 239 -8.85 6.68 15.67
CA VAL A 239 -8.11 5.50 16.13
C VAL A 239 -9.09 4.36 16.40
N GLY A 240 -8.73 3.14 16.03
CA GLY A 240 -9.58 1.98 16.25
C GLY A 240 -8.86 0.66 16.02
N GLU A 241 -9.55 -0.27 15.38
CA GLU A 241 -9.07 -1.63 15.16
C GLU A 241 -9.04 -1.95 13.67
N LEU A 242 -8.02 -2.70 13.28
CA LEU A 242 -7.86 -3.25 11.93
C LEU A 242 -7.65 -4.74 12.01
N SER A 243 -8.61 -5.50 11.54
CA SER A 243 -8.51 -6.96 11.45
C SER A 243 -8.12 -7.39 10.05
N GLY A 244 -7.47 -8.55 9.96
CA GLY A 244 -7.12 -9.11 8.66
C GLY A 244 -6.10 -10.24 8.76
N ILE A 245 -5.73 -10.77 7.61
CA ILE A 245 -4.69 -11.78 7.50
C ILE A 245 -3.34 -11.07 7.46
N VAL A 246 -2.44 -11.47 8.35
CA VAL A 246 -1.05 -11.02 8.30
C VAL A 246 -0.35 -11.72 7.14
N VAL A 247 0.23 -10.94 6.26
CA VAL A 247 0.95 -11.45 5.07
C VAL A 247 2.34 -10.83 4.99
N HIS A 248 3.20 -11.45 4.22
CA HIS A 248 4.44 -10.83 3.77
C HIS A 248 4.28 -10.37 2.34
N THR A 249 4.69 -9.14 2.09
CA THR A 249 4.70 -8.58 0.76
C THR A 249 5.94 -7.71 0.61
N GLU A 250 6.80 -8.08 -0.32
CA GLU A 250 7.88 -7.20 -0.73
C GLU A 250 7.30 -6.02 -1.51
N LEU A 251 7.69 -4.84 -1.11
CA LEU A 251 7.26 -3.58 -1.72
C LEU A 251 8.48 -2.77 -2.20
N PRO A 252 9.33 -3.30 -3.09
CA PRO A 252 10.59 -2.65 -3.48
C PRO A 252 10.37 -1.26 -4.07
N ARG A 253 9.23 -1.04 -4.69
CA ARG A 253 8.83 0.26 -5.23
C ARG A 253 8.55 1.34 -4.19
N TYR A 254 8.43 0.98 -2.92
CA TYR A 254 8.31 1.96 -1.83
C TYR A 254 9.68 2.35 -1.27
N GLY A 255 10.75 1.78 -1.81
CA GLY A 255 12.14 2.07 -1.46
C GLY A 255 12.58 1.43 -0.16
N THR A 256 11.66 1.25 0.77
CA THR A 256 11.96 0.71 2.09
C THR A 256 10.82 -0.16 2.59
N SER A 257 11.18 -1.24 3.23
CA SER A 257 10.23 -2.06 3.97
C SER A 257 9.98 -1.44 5.35
N LEU A 258 8.72 -1.37 5.76
CA LEU A 258 8.35 -1.07 7.15
C LEU A 258 8.50 -2.29 8.07
N GLY A 259 9.16 -3.30 7.61
CA GLY A 259 9.28 -4.59 8.25
C GLY A 259 8.69 -5.70 7.38
N PRO A 260 8.75 -6.95 7.85
CA PRO A 260 8.38 -8.11 7.05
C PRO A 260 6.87 -8.33 6.94
N TYR A 261 6.05 -7.54 7.64
CA TYR A 261 4.62 -7.79 7.74
C TYR A 261 3.79 -6.71 7.05
N SER A 262 2.69 -7.15 6.46
CA SER A 262 1.57 -6.33 6.00
C SER A 262 0.27 -6.97 6.46
N ILE A 263 -0.83 -6.22 6.47
CA ILE A 263 -2.14 -6.75 6.85
C ILE A 263 -3.12 -6.62 5.69
N ARG A 264 -3.94 -7.64 5.51
CA ARG A 264 -4.92 -7.74 4.44
C ARG A 264 -6.32 -7.94 5.03
N PRO A 265 -7.12 -6.88 5.18
CA PRO A 265 -8.53 -7.01 5.56
C PRO A 265 -9.30 -7.75 4.47
N LEU A 266 -10.27 -8.58 4.83
CA LEU A 266 -11.07 -9.35 3.87
C LEU A 266 -12.19 -8.52 3.29
N ASP A 267 -12.76 -7.66 4.10
CA ASP A 267 -13.84 -6.74 3.72
C ASP A 267 -13.81 -5.44 4.55
N ARG A 268 -14.76 -4.57 4.30
CA ARG A 268 -14.86 -3.26 4.97
C ARG A 268 -15.12 -3.38 6.49
N SER A 269 -15.78 -4.45 6.94
CA SER A 269 -16.11 -4.63 8.35
C SER A 269 -14.89 -4.97 9.22
N ASP A 270 -13.80 -5.38 8.60
CA ASP A 270 -12.52 -5.61 9.28
C ASP A 270 -11.83 -4.29 9.73
N ILE A 271 -12.36 -3.14 9.30
CA ILE A 271 -11.83 -1.81 9.65
C ILE A 271 -12.83 -1.10 10.57
N VAL A 272 -12.59 -1.19 11.87
CA VAL A 272 -13.48 -0.66 12.91
C VAL A 272 -12.85 0.58 13.53
N MET A 273 -13.10 1.73 12.92
CA MET A 273 -12.56 3.02 13.32
C MET A 273 -13.67 4.08 13.25
N PRO A 274 -13.71 5.07 14.17
CA PRO A 274 -14.69 6.16 14.12
C PRO A 274 -14.45 7.08 12.93
N GLN A 275 -15.51 7.70 12.45
CA GLN A 275 -15.45 8.72 11.39
C GLN A 275 -14.99 10.08 11.92
N GLU A 276 -15.14 10.31 13.21
CA GLU A 276 -14.68 11.53 13.87
C GLU A 276 -13.16 11.56 13.94
N TYR A 277 -12.59 12.77 13.81
CA TYR A 277 -11.14 12.93 13.89
C TYR A 277 -10.68 12.78 15.34
N VAL A 278 -10.04 11.67 15.61
CA VAL A 278 -9.33 11.38 16.87
C VAL A 278 -8.00 10.74 16.50
N SER A 279 -6.89 11.35 16.90
CA SER A 279 -5.57 10.83 16.59
C SER A 279 -4.74 10.66 17.87
N SER A 280 -3.97 9.60 17.95
CA SER A 280 -2.95 9.39 18.98
C SER A 280 -1.76 10.35 18.80
N TYR A 281 -1.64 10.96 17.62
CA TYR A 281 -0.55 11.83 17.25
C TYR A 281 -0.95 13.29 17.37
N GLN A 282 0.00 14.11 17.84
CA GLN A 282 -0.11 15.56 17.88
C GLN A 282 0.74 16.16 16.77
N TYR A 283 0.19 17.13 16.05
CA TYR A 283 0.94 17.80 14.99
C TYR A 283 1.78 18.96 15.57
N VAL A 284 3.06 18.94 15.23
CA VAL A 284 3.95 20.11 15.40
C VAL A 284 3.71 21.10 14.27
N ALA A 285 3.68 20.57 13.04
CA ALA A 285 3.36 21.32 11.83
C ALA A 285 2.76 20.36 10.78
N GLN A 286 1.71 20.80 10.10
CA GLN A 286 1.07 20.01 9.05
C GLN A 286 0.66 20.88 7.87
N TRP A 287 0.84 20.33 6.67
CA TRP A 287 0.34 20.81 5.39
C TRP A 287 -0.48 19.68 4.77
N CYS A 288 -1.79 19.86 4.67
CA CYS A 288 -2.73 18.89 4.09
C CYS A 288 -3.50 19.46 2.89
N TRP A 289 -3.15 20.65 2.47
CA TRP A 289 -3.61 21.29 1.25
C TRP A 289 -5.13 21.50 1.21
N ASP A 290 -5.66 22.15 2.24
CA ASP A 290 -7.07 22.56 2.31
C ASP A 290 -8.08 21.39 2.44
N TYR A 291 -7.64 20.26 2.95
CA TYR A 291 -8.49 19.09 3.14
C TYR A 291 -9.82 19.40 3.85
N ASN A 292 -9.79 20.18 4.92
CA ASN A 292 -10.97 20.53 5.71
C ASN A 292 -11.98 21.37 4.90
N ARG A 293 -11.50 22.17 3.98
CA ARG A 293 -12.34 23.00 3.12
C ARG A 293 -13.24 22.16 2.23
N TYR A 294 -12.78 21.01 1.76
CA TYR A 294 -13.57 20.11 0.91
C TYR A 294 -14.47 19.17 1.69
N ALA A 295 -14.14 18.87 2.93
CA ALA A 295 -14.97 18.02 3.78
C ALA A 295 -16.30 18.68 4.16
N GLU A 296 -16.33 20.02 4.20
CA GLU A 296 -17.52 20.81 4.56
C GLU A 296 -18.39 21.19 3.35
N MET A 297 -17.90 21.03 2.11
CA MET A 297 -18.63 21.40 0.91
C MET A 297 -19.51 20.26 0.41
N ASP A 298 -20.79 20.54 0.21
CA ASP A 298 -21.65 19.61 -0.50
C ASP A 298 -21.27 19.51 -1.99
N PHE A 299 -21.64 18.41 -2.60
CA PHE A 299 -21.23 18.10 -3.96
C PHE A 299 -21.83 19.07 -5.00
N GLU A 300 -23.03 19.58 -4.76
CA GLU A 300 -23.69 20.52 -5.67
C GLU A 300 -22.97 21.86 -5.69
N THR A 301 -22.53 22.30 -4.52
CA THR A 301 -21.70 23.50 -4.36
C THR A 301 -20.34 23.30 -5.03
N LEU A 302 -19.73 22.14 -4.85
CA LEU A 302 -18.48 21.77 -5.50
C LEU A 302 -18.62 21.76 -7.03
N GLY A 303 -19.69 21.23 -7.58
CA GLY A 303 -19.93 21.19 -9.03
C GLY A 303 -20.17 22.55 -9.68
N LYS A 304 -20.59 23.54 -8.91
CA LYS A 304 -20.84 24.91 -9.40
C LYS A 304 -19.64 25.84 -9.28
N GLN A 305 -18.72 25.55 -8.38
CA GLN A 305 -17.47 26.31 -8.26
C GLN A 305 -16.52 25.85 -9.36
N ARG A 306 -16.17 26.76 -10.25
CA ARG A 306 -14.99 26.61 -11.10
C ARG A 306 -13.79 26.64 -10.18
N PHE A 307 -13.24 25.47 -9.88
CA PHE A 307 -12.04 25.41 -9.11
C PHE A 307 -10.97 26.21 -9.81
N VAL A 308 -10.45 27.13 -9.06
CA VAL A 308 -9.46 28.07 -9.53
C VAL A 308 -8.27 27.24 -9.96
N LYS A 309 -7.77 27.54 -11.15
CA LYS A 309 -6.44 27.15 -11.58
C LYS A 309 -5.49 27.26 -10.41
N SER A 310 -4.61 26.28 -10.28
CA SER A 310 -3.53 26.22 -9.31
C SER A 310 -3.12 27.62 -8.87
N LYS A 311 -3.32 27.92 -7.60
CA LYS A 311 -2.91 29.21 -7.04
C LYS A 311 -1.40 29.20 -6.96
N THR A 312 -0.74 29.85 -7.89
CA THR A 312 0.71 30.00 -7.87
C THR A 312 1.10 30.71 -6.58
N VAL A 313 1.83 30.01 -5.75
CA VAL A 313 2.44 30.58 -4.55
C VAL A 313 3.79 31.14 -4.98
N LYS A 314 3.82 32.45 -5.27
CA LYS A 314 5.07 33.11 -5.67
C LYS A 314 5.97 33.27 -4.47
N GLY A 315 7.10 32.61 -4.51
CA GLY A 315 8.34 33.02 -3.84
C GLY A 315 8.45 32.90 -2.35
N ASP A 316 7.40 32.50 -1.64
CA ASP A 316 7.37 32.62 -0.19
C ASP A 316 7.20 31.27 0.50
N ARG A 317 7.66 31.25 1.73
CA ARG A 317 7.54 30.11 2.63
C ARG A 317 6.07 29.89 2.98
N LEU A 318 5.59 28.66 2.74
CA LEU A 318 4.22 28.26 3.05
C LEU A 318 4.09 28.03 4.55
N LYS A 319 3.14 28.70 5.18
CA LYS A 319 2.80 28.46 6.59
C LYS A 319 2.08 27.11 6.73
N ALA A 320 2.32 26.45 7.85
CA ALA A 320 1.58 25.25 8.22
C ALA A 320 0.08 25.56 8.37
N GLU A 321 -0.77 24.62 7.98
CA GLU A 321 -2.22 24.71 8.13
C GLU A 321 -2.65 24.33 9.55
N SER A 322 -1.89 23.43 10.19
CA SER A 322 -2.04 23.05 11.60
C SER A 322 -0.69 23.09 12.28
N GLY A 323 -0.62 23.60 13.50
CA GLY A 323 0.62 23.83 14.23
C GLY A 323 1.41 25.04 13.69
N GLU A 324 2.70 25.04 13.93
CA GLU A 324 3.59 26.14 13.51
C GLU A 324 4.74 25.63 12.66
N GLY A 325 4.87 26.14 11.46
CA GLY A 325 5.96 25.76 10.57
C GLY A 325 5.96 26.53 9.25
N LEU A 326 7.11 26.46 8.58
CA LEU A 326 7.34 27.05 7.26
C LEU A 326 7.87 25.98 6.32
N LEU A 327 7.37 25.95 5.08
CA LEU A 327 7.77 25.04 4.02
C LEU A 327 8.23 25.84 2.80
N TRP A 328 9.35 25.48 2.20
CA TRP A 328 9.88 26.12 0.99
C TRP A 328 10.81 25.18 0.22
N THR A 329 11.18 25.56 -0.99
CA THR A 329 12.18 24.85 -1.79
C THR A 329 13.24 25.82 -2.32
N ASP A 330 14.46 25.35 -2.48
CA ASP A 330 15.55 26.02 -3.17
C ASP A 330 15.81 25.44 -4.58
N SER A 331 14.93 24.56 -5.03
CA SER A 331 15.08 23.89 -6.34
C SER A 331 14.85 24.79 -7.56
N GLY A 332 14.38 26.03 -7.36
CA GLY A 332 13.94 26.88 -8.47
C GLY A 332 12.58 26.47 -9.05
N ALA A 333 11.97 25.42 -8.54
CA ALA A 333 10.65 24.99 -8.94
C ALA A 333 9.59 26.04 -8.65
N SER A 334 8.63 26.16 -9.55
CA SER A 334 7.42 26.96 -9.29
C SER A 334 6.49 26.15 -8.38
N MET A 335 6.16 26.72 -7.23
CA MET A 335 5.21 26.11 -6.31
C MET A 335 3.79 26.56 -6.62
N SER A 336 2.86 25.62 -6.66
CA SER A 336 1.43 25.89 -6.73
C SER A 336 0.66 24.86 -5.89
N LEU A 337 -0.55 25.20 -5.51
CA LEU A 337 -1.47 24.22 -4.94
C LEU A 337 -2.25 23.62 -6.09
N ASP A 338 -2.09 22.33 -6.29
CA ASP A 338 -2.82 21.59 -7.30
C ASP A 338 -4.15 21.15 -6.70
N ASP A 339 -5.17 21.74 -7.25
CA ASP A 339 -6.54 21.36 -6.97
C ASP A 339 -7.01 20.50 -8.14
N GLU A 340 -6.93 19.20 -7.99
CA GLU A 340 -7.30 18.25 -9.05
C GLU A 340 -8.78 18.26 -9.42
N PHE A 341 -9.51 19.15 -8.85
CA PHE A 341 -10.92 19.30 -9.12
C PHE A 341 -11.14 20.10 -10.39
N ASP A 342 -10.97 19.51 -11.55
CA ASP A 342 -11.41 20.13 -12.79
C ASP A 342 -12.91 19.89 -13.03
N ALA A 343 -13.71 20.89 -12.66
CA ALA A 343 -15.15 20.90 -12.88
C ALA A 343 -15.57 20.84 -14.37
N ARG A 344 -14.63 21.02 -15.30
CA ARG A 344 -14.90 20.96 -16.75
C ARG A 344 -15.25 19.55 -17.23
N HIS A 345 -14.97 18.54 -16.43
CA HIS A 345 -15.21 17.13 -16.75
C HIS A 345 -16.36 16.54 -15.92
N SER A 346 -17.33 17.34 -15.51
CA SER A 346 -18.47 16.91 -14.71
C SER A 346 -19.51 16.15 -15.53
N PHE A 347 -19.26 14.86 -15.75
CA PHE A 347 -20.31 13.92 -16.13
C PHE A 347 -21.07 13.44 -14.89
N ASP A 348 -22.34 13.03 -15.06
CA ASP A 348 -23.12 12.52 -13.93
C ASP A 348 -22.48 11.30 -13.25
N GLY A 349 -21.83 10.41 -13.99
CA GLY A 349 -21.02 9.33 -13.46
C GLY A 349 -19.81 9.78 -12.63
N TRP A 350 -19.31 10.95 -12.87
CA TRP A 350 -18.20 11.55 -12.14
C TRP A 350 -18.57 11.95 -10.70
N LYS A 351 -19.82 12.33 -10.50
CA LYS A 351 -20.39 12.61 -9.19
C LYS A 351 -20.27 11.39 -8.28
N SER A 352 -20.58 10.21 -8.80
CA SER A 352 -20.46 8.96 -8.03
C SER A 352 -19.02 8.62 -7.67
N ALA A 353 -18.07 8.79 -8.58
CA ALA A 353 -16.67 8.48 -8.33
C ALA A 353 -16.07 9.30 -7.20
N ARG A 354 -16.49 10.54 -7.08
CA ARG A 354 -15.95 11.45 -6.06
C ARG A 354 -16.63 11.36 -4.73
N MET A 355 -17.91 11.09 -4.73
CA MET A 355 -18.64 10.82 -3.49
C MET A 355 -18.07 9.59 -2.77
N THR A 356 -17.31 8.77 -3.44
CA THR A 356 -16.72 7.54 -2.91
C THR A 356 -15.32 7.71 -2.32
N GLY A 357 -15.00 8.85 -1.73
CA GLY A 357 -13.85 8.95 -0.85
C GLY A 357 -12.55 9.49 -1.43
N SER A 358 -12.57 10.05 -2.63
CA SER A 358 -11.39 10.74 -3.21
C SER A 358 -11.42 12.26 -2.99
N ARG A 359 -11.89 12.70 -1.82
CA ARG A 359 -12.08 14.13 -1.55
C ARG A 359 -10.81 14.94 -1.42
N SER A 360 -9.65 14.33 -1.46
CA SER A 360 -8.43 15.05 -1.23
C SER A 360 -7.34 14.60 -2.18
N ASN A 361 -7.39 15.17 -3.32
CA ASN A 361 -6.27 15.13 -4.23
C ASN A 361 -5.51 16.47 -4.24
N ALA A 362 -5.82 17.36 -3.31
CA ALA A 362 -5.04 18.57 -3.14
C ALA A 362 -3.59 18.19 -2.81
N ALA A 363 -2.67 18.84 -3.48
CA ALA A 363 -1.26 18.58 -3.36
C ALA A 363 -0.46 19.86 -3.55
N LEU A 364 0.70 19.92 -2.92
CA LEU A 364 1.72 20.86 -3.31
C LEU A 364 2.31 20.39 -4.64
N ARG A 365 2.13 21.17 -5.68
CA ARG A 365 2.67 20.95 -7.01
C ARG A 365 3.94 21.75 -7.20
N LEU A 366 4.99 21.07 -7.60
CA LEU A 366 6.26 21.66 -8.00
C LEU A 366 6.46 21.45 -9.50
N ASP A 367 6.30 22.51 -10.27
CA ASP A 367 6.63 22.55 -11.69
C ASP A 367 8.13 22.83 -11.82
N CYS A 368 8.87 21.89 -12.33
CA CYS A 368 10.32 21.96 -12.40
C CYS A 368 10.88 21.15 -13.59
N CYS A 369 12.13 21.34 -13.86
CA CYS A 369 12.92 20.40 -14.65
C CYS A 369 13.68 19.46 -13.71
N SER A 370 14.06 18.29 -14.16
CA SER A 370 14.86 17.39 -13.33
C SER A 370 16.17 18.02 -12.88
N SER A 371 16.77 18.85 -13.75
CA SER A 371 17.99 19.61 -13.44
C SER A 371 17.83 20.61 -12.29
N ASP A 372 16.62 21.07 -12.00
CA ASP A 372 16.36 22.02 -10.91
C ASP A 372 16.64 21.44 -9.52
N TRP A 373 16.68 20.12 -9.42
CA TRP A 373 16.97 19.42 -8.16
C TRP A 373 18.45 19.13 -7.94
N PHE A 374 19.31 19.46 -8.92
CA PHE A 374 20.75 19.16 -8.89
C PHE A 374 21.58 20.44 -8.97
N ILE A 375 22.69 20.44 -8.28
CA ILE A 375 23.73 21.46 -8.37
C ILE A 375 24.87 20.84 -9.17
N PHE A 376 25.20 21.44 -10.32
CA PHE A 376 26.24 20.95 -11.21
C PHE A 376 27.51 21.79 -11.06
N ASN A 377 28.66 21.12 -11.20
CA ASN A 377 29.93 21.81 -11.33
C ASN A 377 30.17 22.25 -12.80
N ASP A 378 31.30 22.94 -13.03
CA ASP A 378 31.68 23.43 -14.38
C ASP A 378 31.87 22.32 -15.42
N LYS A 379 31.99 21.07 -14.99
CA LYS A 379 32.11 19.89 -15.86
C LYS A 379 30.78 19.17 -16.07
N GLY A 380 29.68 19.75 -15.61
CA GLY A 380 28.35 19.17 -15.72
C GLY A 380 28.08 17.95 -14.82
N LYS A 381 28.93 17.71 -13.82
CA LYS A 381 28.71 16.64 -12.84
C LYS A 381 27.94 17.16 -11.64
N VAL A 382 27.03 16.37 -11.11
CA VAL A 382 26.31 16.69 -9.87
C VAL A 382 27.31 16.76 -8.71
N GLN A 383 27.27 17.87 -8.00
CA GLN A 383 28.07 18.11 -6.80
C GLN A 383 27.22 18.36 -5.55
N GLY A 384 25.90 18.50 -5.72
CA GLY A 384 24.98 18.72 -4.61
C GLY A 384 23.52 18.62 -5.06
N TYR A 385 22.64 18.72 -4.10
CA TYR A 385 21.20 18.56 -4.29
C TYR A 385 20.45 19.75 -3.69
N ARG A 386 19.42 20.19 -4.36
CA ARG A 386 18.42 21.11 -3.83
C ARG A 386 17.31 20.33 -3.16
N ALA A 387 16.50 20.99 -2.37
CA ALA A 387 15.59 20.29 -1.46
C ALA A 387 14.26 21.01 -1.26
N LEU A 388 13.33 20.29 -0.70
CA LEU A 388 12.19 20.81 0.04
C LEU A 388 12.58 20.89 1.51
N TYR A 389 12.39 22.07 2.12
CA TYR A 389 12.73 22.35 3.51
C TYR A 389 11.48 22.60 4.33
N MET A 390 11.48 22.10 5.53
CA MET A 390 10.55 22.45 6.59
C MET A 390 11.32 23.08 7.75
N GLN A 391 10.78 24.13 8.34
CA GLN A 391 11.28 24.73 9.57
C GLN A 391 10.15 24.82 10.58
N THR A 392 10.41 24.41 11.81
CA THR A 392 9.46 24.49 12.93
C THR A 392 10.19 24.60 14.26
N SER A 393 9.45 24.57 15.36
CA SER A 393 9.97 24.47 16.73
C SER A 393 9.39 23.22 17.39
N THR A 394 10.22 22.51 18.13
CA THR A 394 9.80 21.40 19.00
C THR A 394 10.02 21.70 20.47
N ALA A 395 10.23 22.98 20.79
CA ALA A 395 10.45 23.45 22.17
C ALA A 395 9.30 23.00 23.09
N GLY A 396 9.66 22.44 24.24
CA GLY A 396 8.71 21.89 25.20
C GLY A 396 8.17 20.49 24.87
N ILE A 397 8.56 19.91 23.72
CA ILE A 397 8.19 18.54 23.33
C ILE A 397 9.36 17.61 23.66
N SER A 398 9.23 16.85 24.73
CA SER A 398 10.29 15.93 25.20
C SER A 398 9.72 14.58 25.59
N GLY A 399 10.56 13.54 25.52
CA GLY A 399 10.22 12.18 25.94
C GLY A 399 9.17 11.49 25.06
N CYS A 400 9.01 11.94 23.81
CA CYS A 400 8.06 11.39 22.85
C CYS A 400 8.76 10.98 21.56
N LYS A 401 8.09 10.10 20.81
CA LYS A 401 8.57 9.66 19.48
C LYS A 401 8.07 10.64 18.43
N MET A 402 9.00 11.26 17.71
CA MET A 402 8.67 12.14 16.60
C MET A 402 8.76 11.42 15.26
N SER A 403 7.89 11.80 14.34
CA SER A 403 7.95 11.32 12.96
C SER A 403 7.69 12.44 11.96
N PHE A 404 8.42 12.37 10.86
CA PHE A 404 8.18 13.17 9.66
C PHE A 404 7.43 12.33 8.65
N ASP A 405 6.25 12.77 8.30
CA ASP A 405 5.32 12.08 7.44
C ASP A 405 5.17 12.86 6.12
N PHE A 406 5.29 12.17 5.00
CA PHE A 406 5.09 12.77 3.69
C PHE A 406 4.60 11.75 2.67
N SER A 407 4.03 12.26 1.60
CA SER A 407 3.73 11.45 0.44
C SER A 407 4.01 12.22 -0.84
N PHE A 408 4.44 11.53 -1.87
CA PHE A 408 4.82 12.17 -3.12
C PHE A 408 4.62 11.28 -4.35
N ILE A 409 4.56 11.92 -5.51
CA ILE A 409 4.47 11.26 -6.81
C ILE A 409 5.06 12.18 -7.88
N ALA A 410 5.72 11.60 -8.89
CA ALA A 410 6.11 12.31 -10.09
C ALA A 410 5.05 12.17 -11.16
N SER A 411 4.73 13.24 -11.83
CA SER A 411 3.81 13.21 -12.99
C SER A 411 4.32 14.09 -14.11
N ARG A 412 3.72 13.93 -15.28
CA ARG A 412 3.97 14.77 -16.44
C ARG A 412 2.67 15.39 -16.90
N GLU A 413 2.69 16.66 -17.23
CA GLU A 413 1.58 17.34 -17.89
C GLU A 413 1.93 17.56 -19.38
N HIS A 414 1.05 17.13 -20.26
CA HIS A 414 1.06 17.43 -21.70
C HIS A 414 2.27 16.99 -22.55
N SER A 415 3.37 16.56 -21.98
CA SER A 415 4.57 16.29 -22.78
C SER A 415 4.73 14.80 -23.10
N LYS A 416 4.84 14.49 -24.38
CA LYS A 416 5.32 13.18 -24.86
C LYS A 416 6.78 12.92 -24.48
N TYR A 417 7.47 13.89 -23.89
CA TYR A 417 8.92 13.93 -23.75
C TYR A 417 9.39 14.26 -22.34
N ALA A 418 8.53 14.15 -21.32
CA ALA A 418 8.99 14.31 -19.95
C ALA A 418 10.02 13.22 -19.64
N GLU A 419 11.27 13.58 -19.54
CA GLU A 419 12.38 12.70 -19.27
C GLU A 419 13.09 13.16 -18.01
N GLY A 420 13.33 12.22 -17.11
CA GLY A 420 14.27 12.40 -16.04
C GLY A 420 13.73 13.11 -14.79
N PHE A 421 13.11 12.39 -13.89
CA PHE A 421 12.87 12.87 -12.53
C PHE A 421 13.81 12.19 -11.55
N PRO A 422 14.22 12.87 -10.45
CA PRO A 422 15.05 12.25 -9.41
C PRO A 422 14.27 11.13 -8.73
N VAL A 423 14.87 9.94 -8.68
CA VAL A 423 14.18 8.72 -8.20
C VAL A 423 14.37 8.52 -6.72
N GLU A 424 15.60 8.62 -6.25
CA GLU A 424 16.00 8.31 -4.88
C GLU A 424 16.01 9.58 -4.05
N TRP A 425 15.30 9.55 -2.93
CA TRP A 425 15.15 10.67 -2.01
C TRP A 425 15.57 10.28 -0.61
N LYS A 426 16.02 11.26 0.16
CA LYS A 426 16.42 11.10 1.56
C LYS A 426 15.91 12.23 2.41
N VAL A 427 15.80 11.95 3.70
CA VAL A 427 15.46 12.91 4.72
C VAL A 427 16.69 13.22 5.56
N ALA A 428 16.87 14.49 5.88
CA ALA A 428 17.87 14.95 6.83
C ALA A 428 17.25 15.97 7.78
N TYR A 429 17.81 16.10 8.98
CA TYR A 429 17.39 17.11 9.95
C TYR A 429 18.57 17.98 10.38
N SER A 430 18.26 19.17 10.91
CA SER A 430 19.24 20.11 11.45
C SER A 430 18.61 20.94 12.56
N THR A 431 19.37 21.24 13.60
CA THR A 431 18.97 22.15 14.69
C THR A 431 19.57 23.55 14.56
N ASP A 432 20.51 23.74 13.65
CA ASP A 432 21.20 25.03 13.38
C ASP A 432 20.90 25.61 11.98
N GLY A 433 20.26 24.80 11.10
CA GLY A 433 19.97 25.17 9.71
C GLY A 433 21.19 25.15 8.78
N GLN A 434 22.35 24.74 9.25
CA GLN A 434 23.61 24.70 8.49
C GLN A 434 24.13 23.28 8.35
N THR A 435 24.20 22.55 9.46
CA THR A 435 24.70 21.17 9.49
C THR A 435 23.53 20.19 9.49
N TYR A 436 23.43 19.39 8.44
CA TYR A 436 22.34 18.41 8.29
C TYR A 436 22.85 16.99 8.56
N VAL A 437 22.13 16.28 9.43
CA VAL A 437 22.31 14.86 9.71
C VAL A 437 21.37 14.07 8.80
N GLU A 438 21.93 13.28 7.91
CA GLU A 438 21.16 12.45 6.98
C GLU A 438 20.66 11.17 7.66
N LEU A 439 19.39 10.84 7.43
CA LEU A 439 18.84 9.56 7.84
C LEU A 439 19.19 8.48 6.80
N PRO A 440 19.43 7.24 7.23
CA PRO A 440 19.99 6.22 6.35
C PRO A 440 19.03 5.72 5.28
N GLN A 441 17.76 6.02 5.42
CA GLN A 441 16.69 5.46 4.59
C GLN A 441 16.52 6.22 3.28
N ILE A 442 16.36 5.48 2.18
CA ILE A 442 16.08 6.01 0.84
C ILE A 442 14.62 5.79 0.51
N TYR A 443 14.01 6.79 -0.09
CA TYR A 443 12.61 6.80 -0.51
C TYR A 443 12.54 6.92 -2.02
N ILE A 444 11.71 6.09 -2.65
CA ILE A 444 11.59 6.07 -4.11
C ILE A 444 10.43 6.95 -4.54
N LEU A 445 10.76 8.04 -5.25
CA LEU A 445 9.79 8.82 -5.99
C LEU A 445 9.35 8.04 -7.21
N ARG A 446 8.07 7.72 -7.27
CA ARG A 446 7.49 6.95 -8.37
C ARG A 446 6.81 7.86 -9.38
N PRO A 447 6.84 7.49 -10.66
CA PRO A 447 6.04 8.17 -11.64
C PRO A 447 4.59 7.75 -11.54
N GLN A 448 3.72 8.65 -11.91
CA GLN A 448 2.35 8.35 -12.24
C GLN A 448 2.33 7.63 -13.60
N CYS A 449 2.19 6.32 -13.55
CA CYS A 449 2.16 5.47 -14.75
C CYS A 449 0.82 4.78 -14.88
N TYR A 450 0.34 4.71 -16.10
CA TYR A 450 -0.78 3.83 -16.41
C TYR A 450 -0.70 3.34 -17.86
N THR A 451 -1.09 2.09 -18.06
CA THR A 451 -1.29 1.54 -19.38
C THR A 451 -2.77 1.28 -19.57
N ASN A 452 -3.34 1.80 -20.65
CA ASN A 452 -4.67 1.41 -21.06
C ASN A 452 -4.58 0.46 -22.24
N VAL A 453 -5.23 -0.68 -22.11
CA VAL A 453 -5.42 -1.62 -23.20
C VAL A 453 -6.92 -1.67 -23.46
N GLN A 454 -7.41 -0.94 -24.43
CA GLN A 454 -8.78 -1.09 -24.92
C GLN A 454 -8.78 -1.98 -26.16
N HIS A 455 -9.59 -3.06 -26.11
CA HIS A 455 -9.74 -4.00 -27.22
C HIS A 455 -8.43 -4.56 -27.78
N GLY A 456 -7.48 -4.88 -26.93
CA GLY A 456 -6.18 -5.43 -27.31
C GLY A 456 -5.21 -4.43 -27.92
N LYS A 457 -5.56 -3.14 -27.98
CA LYS A 457 -4.66 -2.07 -28.43
C LYS A 457 -4.23 -1.18 -27.26
N LYS A 458 -2.95 -0.87 -27.19
CA LYS A 458 -2.45 0.18 -26.29
C LYS A 458 -3.08 1.51 -26.71
N VAL A 459 -3.83 2.12 -25.82
CA VAL A 459 -4.39 3.45 -26.02
C VAL A 459 -3.67 4.41 -25.08
N ASN A 460 -2.89 5.31 -25.63
CA ASN A 460 -2.35 6.43 -24.88
C ASN A 460 -3.50 7.35 -24.52
N ILE A 461 -3.88 7.36 -23.26
CA ILE A 461 -4.92 8.26 -22.78
C ILE A 461 -4.23 9.48 -22.20
N PRO A 462 -4.65 10.67 -22.62
CA PRO A 462 -4.14 11.90 -22.06
C PRO A 462 -4.38 11.94 -20.54
N VAL A 463 -3.38 12.40 -19.80
CA VAL A 463 -3.35 12.48 -18.33
C VAL A 463 -4.34 13.51 -17.75
N HIS A 464 -5.23 14.06 -18.54
CA HIS A 464 -6.10 15.19 -18.19
C HIS A 464 -7.19 14.92 -17.15
N CYS A 465 -7.30 13.72 -16.65
CA CYS A 465 -8.40 13.30 -15.78
C CYS A 465 -7.89 12.63 -14.52
N GLU A 466 -7.03 13.30 -13.81
CA GLU A 466 -6.46 12.82 -12.57
C GLU A 466 -7.46 12.98 -11.43
N THR A 467 -8.18 11.94 -11.10
CA THR A 467 -9.20 11.98 -10.05
C THR A 467 -8.75 11.42 -8.71
N ALA A 468 -7.67 10.66 -8.69
CA ALA A 468 -7.03 10.21 -7.46
C ALA A 468 -5.55 9.97 -7.76
N MET A 469 -4.69 10.61 -7.01
CA MET A 469 -3.26 10.36 -7.12
C MET A 469 -2.88 9.21 -6.23
N GLY A 470 -2.18 8.26 -6.80
CA GLY A 470 -1.58 7.19 -6.04
C GLY A 470 -0.30 7.66 -5.36
N PHE A 471 -0.39 8.54 -4.40
CA PHE A 471 0.76 8.93 -3.60
C PHE A 471 1.37 7.73 -2.90
N THR A 472 2.70 7.63 -2.92
CA THR A 472 3.41 6.73 -2.02
C THR A 472 3.53 7.42 -0.66
N GLU A 473 2.99 6.79 0.37
CA GLU A 473 2.98 7.32 1.74
C GLU A 473 4.23 6.86 2.49
N HIS A 474 4.89 7.79 3.16
CA HIS A 474 6.09 7.54 3.94
C HIS A 474 5.99 8.15 5.33
N SER A 475 6.58 7.48 6.29
CA SER A 475 6.72 7.98 7.66
C SER A 475 8.11 7.66 8.17
N VAL A 476 8.81 8.69 8.58
CA VAL A 476 10.21 8.63 8.99
C VAL A 476 10.27 8.86 10.49
N GLN A 477 10.72 7.85 11.24
CA GLN A 477 11.02 8.03 12.66
C GLN A 477 12.23 8.95 12.78
N LEU A 478 12.09 10.02 13.55
CA LEU A 478 13.17 10.93 13.84
C LEU A 478 13.87 10.54 15.16
N PRO A 479 15.15 10.83 15.30
CA PRO A 479 15.89 10.56 16.53
C PRO A 479 15.50 11.52 17.65
N ASP A 480 15.86 11.18 18.88
CA ASP A 480 15.45 11.94 20.07
C ASP A 480 16.05 13.37 20.11
N GLU A 481 17.16 13.61 19.43
CA GLU A 481 17.81 14.92 19.34
C GLU A 481 16.96 16.01 18.69
N VAL A 482 15.90 15.62 17.94
CA VAL A 482 14.98 16.60 17.35
C VAL A 482 13.95 17.12 18.34
N CYS A 483 13.84 16.51 19.51
CA CYS A 483 12.95 16.96 20.57
C CYS A 483 13.51 18.19 21.29
N ASP A 484 12.61 19.01 21.83
CA ASP A 484 12.91 20.22 22.62
C ASP A 484 13.86 21.20 21.91
N GLN A 485 13.72 21.36 20.61
CA GLN A 485 14.52 22.29 19.83
C GLN A 485 13.78 23.61 19.58
N LYS A 486 14.44 24.75 19.83
CA LYS A 486 13.89 26.07 19.49
C LYS A 486 13.67 26.22 17.99
N THR A 487 14.52 25.58 17.20
CA THR A 487 14.42 25.56 15.75
C THR A 487 14.83 24.19 15.27
N LEU A 488 13.98 23.58 14.48
CA LEU A 488 14.23 22.32 13.81
C LEU A 488 14.00 22.51 12.30
N PHE A 489 14.96 22.07 11.52
CA PHE A 489 14.85 21.99 10.06
C PHE A 489 14.78 20.53 9.63
N ILE A 490 13.90 20.23 8.69
CA ILE A 490 13.89 18.97 7.97
C ILE A 490 14.08 19.25 6.49
N ARG A 491 14.91 18.45 5.85
CA ARG A 491 15.24 18.55 4.44
C ARG A 491 14.88 17.25 3.74
N LEU A 492 14.10 17.34 2.68
CA LEU A 492 13.79 16.24 1.77
C LEU A 492 14.43 16.53 0.41
N SER A 493 15.41 15.75 0.01
CA SER A 493 16.21 16.00 -1.19
C SER A 493 16.49 14.72 -1.96
N PRO A 494 16.86 14.79 -3.25
CA PRO A 494 17.47 13.65 -3.93
C PRO A 494 18.63 13.06 -3.12
N ALA A 495 18.75 11.74 -3.14
CA ALA A 495 19.82 11.01 -2.46
C ALA A 495 20.97 10.65 -3.39
N SER A 496 20.71 10.62 -4.69
CA SER A 496 21.68 10.32 -5.74
C SER A 496 21.38 11.09 -7.02
N ASP A 497 22.27 11.03 -7.99
CA ASP A 497 22.10 11.60 -9.32
C ASP A 497 21.28 10.72 -10.28
N VAL A 498 20.66 9.67 -9.75
CA VAL A 498 19.83 8.73 -10.53
C VAL A 498 18.54 9.40 -10.93
N ILE A 499 18.24 9.35 -12.21
CA ILE A 499 16.97 9.82 -12.80
C ILE A 499 16.29 8.68 -13.52
N ALA A 500 14.97 8.75 -13.58
CA ALA A 500 14.15 7.86 -14.38
C ALA A 500 13.34 8.64 -15.40
N THR A 501 13.03 7.98 -16.49
CA THR A 501 12.06 8.46 -17.48
C THR A 501 10.66 8.02 -17.08
N PHE A 502 9.63 8.60 -17.67
CA PHE A 502 8.24 8.16 -17.52
C PHE A 502 7.96 7.00 -18.47
N PRO A 503 8.09 5.75 -18.04
CA PRO A 503 7.83 4.60 -18.89
C PRO A 503 6.31 4.39 -19.04
N ASP A 504 5.91 3.68 -20.08
CA ASP A 504 4.56 3.14 -20.17
C ASP A 504 4.27 2.22 -18.98
N LYS A 505 5.34 1.58 -18.47
CA LYS A 505 5.36 0.67 -17.35
C LYS A 505 6.52 1.01 -16.44
N TRP A 506 6.23 1.16 -15.13
CA TRP A 506 7.26 1.29 -14.14
C TRP A 506 7.71 -0.09 -13.65
N ASN A 507 8.99 -0.35 -13.81
CA ASN A 507 9.69 -1.44 -13.16
C ASN A 507 11.08 -0.94 -12.73
N GLU A 508 11.83 -1.74 -11.99
CA GLU A 508 13.19 -1.37 -11.57
C GLU A 508 14.12 -1.07 -12.74
N SER A 509 13.90 -1.70 -13.89
CA SER A 509 14.66 -1.44 -15.13
C SER A 509 14.30 -0.11 -15.82
N SER A 510 13.28 0.59 -15.34
CA SER A 510 12.90 1.91 -15.86
C SER A 510 13.81 3.02 -15.37
N VAL A 511 14.66 2.76 -14.38
CA VAL A 511 15.71 3.68 -13.95
C VAL A 511 16.77 3.78 -15.05
N GLN A 512 16.86 4.95 -15.69
CA GLN A 512 17.69 5.12 -16.86
C GLN A 512 18.51 6.40 -16.76
N GLY A 513 19.75 6.26 -16.35
CA GLY A 513 20.73 7.31 -16.51
C GLY A 513 21.00 8.15 -15.27
N ARG A 514 21.78 9.19 -15.50
CA ARG A 514 22.20 10.15 -14.48
C ARG A 514 21.81 11.55 -14.88
N ALA A 515 21.58 12.39 -13.91
CA ALA A 515 21.24 13.78 -14.11
C ALA A 515 22.32 14.50 -14.93
N SER A 516 21.90 15.30 -15.90
CA SER A 516 22.78 16.14 -16.70
C SER A 516 22.16 17.53 -16.90
N ILE A 517 23.00 18.51 -17.21
CA ILE A 517 22.58 19.89 -17.50
C ILE A 517 21.60 19.95 -18.70
N GLU A 518 21.70 18.98 -19.61
CA GLU A 518 20.90 18.96 -20.84
C GLU A 518 19.48 18.46 -20.63
N ASN A 519 19.15 17.90 -19.46
CA ASN A 519 17.81 17.42 -19.11
C ASN A 519 16.90 18.58 -18.70
N ASN A 520 16.48 19.36 -19.66
CA ASN A 520 15.66 20.57 -19.49
C ASN A 520 14.17 20.34 -19.74
N LYS A 521 13.66 19.15 -19.43
CA LYS A 521 12.25 18.84 -19.70
C LYS A 521 11.41 18.97 -18.44
N GLU A 522 10.24 19.52 -18.61
CA GLU A 522 9.29 19.76 -17.52
C GLU A 522 8.81 18.48 -16.89
N ILE A 523 8.88 18.44 -15.59
CA ILE A 523 8.30 17.42 -14.71
C ILE A 523 7.47 18.08 -13.63
N ILE A 524 6.55 17.35 -13.07
CA ILE A 524 5.75 17.77 -11.93
C ILE A 524 6.00 16.82 -10.80
N ILE A 525 6.46 17.32 -9.66
CA ILE A 525 6.48 16.57 -8.42
C ILE A 525 5.34 17.09 -7.56
N ARG A 526 4.50 16.17 -7.12
CA ARG A 526 3.40 16.48 -6.21
C ARG A 526 3.66 15.87 -4.86
N PHE A 527 3.48 16.68 -3.83
CA PHE A 527 3.49 16.23 -2.45
C PHE A 527 2.06 16.25 -1.92
N GLY A 528 1.62 15.11 -1.41
CA GLY A 528 0.41 15.02 -0.61
C GLY A 528 0.64 15.63 0.78
N THR A 529 0.07 15.03 1.81
CA THR A 529 0.28 15.51 3.19
C THR A 529 1.78 15.53 3.54
N ILE A 530 2.22 16.63 4.15
CA ILE A 530 3.53 16.78 4.79
C ILE A 530 3.26 17.13 6.25
N ALA A 531 3.83 16.41 7.19
CA ALA A 531 3.62 16.66 8.60
C ALA A 531 4.82 16.27 9.46
N LEU A 532 5.07 17.07 10.49
CA LEU A 532 5.86 16.67 11.64
C LEU A 532 4.89 16.42 12.79
N ASN A 533 4.94 15.24 13.36
CA ASN A 533 4.07 14.87 14.45
C ASN A 533 4.82 14.09 15.54
N TYR A 534 4.21 13.99 16.68
CA TYR A 534 4.73 13.21 17.80
C TYR A 534 3.63 12.38 18.45
N LEU A 535 4.02 11.25 18.94
CA LEU A 535 3.21 10.39 19.79
C LEU A 535 3.47 10.76 21.24
N LYS A 536 2.40 11.08 21.96
CA LYS A 536 2.47 11.54 23.34
C LYS A 536 2.56 10.39 24.33
#